data_8e1835e1a3d8e6690bca4b5de00d2629
#
_entry.id   8e1835e1a3d8e6690bca4b5de00d2629
#
_cell.length_a   1.000
_cell.length_b   1.000
_cell.length_c   1.000
_cell.angle_alpha   90.00
_cell.angle_beta   90.00
_cell.angle_gamma   90.00
#
_symmetry.space_group_name_H-M   'P 1'
#
loop_
_entity.id
_entity.type
_entity.pdbx_description
1 polymer ?
#
loop_
_entity_poly.entity_id
_entity_poly.type
_entity_poly.pdbx_seq_one_letter_code
_entity_poly.pdbx_strand_id
1 'polypeptide(L)'
;SALDMEYYGRYRDKGYSISVYNCGEYISDGADGGLDVNKAFEEVTGIRVIYSNYDTNESMYAKLKTGGAVYDIVVPSDYMISRMIAEGMLQKLDMSNIPNLKNIDEKYLYQSYDPTNEYSVPYTWGVLGLIYNTKMVEDEAVVASWGALWSEAYMDNILMINNSKDAFGITFAYLGLPINAESTEQVDKAVVLLKEQKKVIQAYVADEVFDKMIGGEAAMAPYYNGDAVTMIADNPDLAFSIPMEGSNLFTDCLCIPKESQKRELAEMYINFMLEPEVGLANTEAIGYSTPNTKVYELLDEETKSDPTAYPDEESLAHCGYYTYIGPELSLYIDSKWAEVL
;
A
#
# COMPACT_ATOMS: atom_id res chain seq x y z
N SER A 1 -15.43 -17.70 14.33
CA SER A 1 -16.08 -18.87 13.73
C SER A 1 -15.06 -19.98 13.52
N ALA A 2 -15.50 -21.24 13.60
CA ALA A 2 -14.63 -22.39 13.39
C ALA A 2 -14.13 -22.43 11.95
N LEU A 3 -12.85 -22.80 11.77
CA LEU A 3 -12.26 -23.01 10.45
C LEU A 3 -12.88 -24.21 9.74
N ASP A 4 -12.99 -24.13 8.43
CA ASP A 4 -13.42 -25.27 7.58
C ASP A 4 -12.28 -26.29 7.48
N MET A 5 -12.30 -27.30 8.36
CA MET A 5 -11.26 -28.31 8.42
C MET A 5 -11.33 -29.34 7.29
N GLU A 6 -12.46 -29.47 6.60
CA GLU A 6 -12.52 -30.26 5.36
C GLU A 6 -11.68 -29.58 4.26
N TYR A 7 -11.79 -28.25 4.16
CA TYR A 7 -10.99 -27.47 3.23
C TYR A 7 -9.50 -27.42 3.65
N TYR A 8 -9.20 -26.96 4.87
CA TYR A 8 -7.80 -26.74 5.29
C TYR A 8 -7.03 -28.02 5.58
N GLY A 9 -7.68 -29.10 5.92
CA GLY A 9 -7.04 -30.36 6.27
C GLY A 9 -6.75 -31.30 5.10
N ARG A 10 -7.17 -30.94 3.89
CA ARG A 10 -7.13 -31.87 2.73
C ARG A 10 -5.72 -32.25 2.25
N TYR A 11 -4.69 -31.47 2.63
CA TYR A 11 -3.29 -31.75 2.31
C TYR A 11 -2.46 -32.14 3.53
N ARG A 12 -3.10 -32.39 4.67
CA ARG A 12 -2.42 -32.83 5.87
C ARG A 12 -1.68 -34.14 5.61
N ASP A 13 -0.51 -34.27 6.22
CA ASP A 13 0.34 -35.46 6.10
C ASP A 13 0.93 -35.74 4.71
N LYS A 14 0.86 -34.77 3.80
CA LYS A 14 1.49 -34.84 2.46
C LYS A 14 2.93 -34.35 2.45
N GLY A 15 3.39 -33.65 3.49
CA GLY A 15 4.74 -33.09 3.56
C GLY A 15 4.97 -31.91 2.60
N TYR A 16 3.91 -31.22 2.19
CA TYR A 16 4.00 -30.08 1.28
C TYR A 16 4.56 -28.83 1.96
N SER A 17 5.12 -27.96 1.15
CA SER A 17 5.59 -26.63 1.57
C SER A 17 5.26 -25.58 0.52
N ILE A 18 5.16 -24.32 0.92
CA ILE A 18 5.04 -23.17 0.03
C ILE A 18 6.10 -22.14 0.39
N SER A 19 6.52 -21.36 -0.61
CA SER A 19 7.46 -20.26 -0.44
C SER A 19 6.71 -18.94 -0.57
N VAL A 20 6.68 -18.16 0.52
CA VAL A 20 6.03 -16.86 0.61
C VAL A 20 7.10 -15.77 0.63
N TYR A 21 7.00 -14.83 -0.29
CA TYR A 21 7.92 -13.71 -0.43
C TYR A 21 7.14 -12.40 -0.21
N ASN A 22 7.29 -11.81 0.96
CA ASN A 22 6.50 -10.68 1.42
C ASN A 22 7.40 -9.49 1.74
N CYS A 23 6.82 -8.30 1.80
CA CYS A 23 7.50 -7.13 2.30
C CYS A 23 7.87 -7.32 3.78
N GLY A 24 8.95 -6.67 4.23
CA GLY A 24 9.35 -6.70 5.64
C GLY A 24 8.27 -6.12 6.55
N GLU A 25 8.10 -6.68 7.74
CA GLU A 25 7.15 -6.24 8.76
C GLU A 25 5.68 -6.18 8.28
N TYR A 26 5.29 -7.12 7.41
CA TYR A 26 4.01 -7.08 6.72
C TYR A 26 3.11 -8.29 7.00
N ILE A 27 3.28 -8.87 8.18
CA ILE A 27 2.49 -10.00 8.69
C ILE A 27 2.58 -10.04 10.22
N SER A 28 1.56 -10.56 10.88
CA SER A 28 1.65 -10.88 12.30
C SER A 28 2.52 -12.14 12.49
N ASP A 29 3.63 -11.99 13.16
CA ASP A 29 4.61 -13.05 13.42
C ASP A 29 4.67 -13.51 14.87
N GLY A 30 3.76 -13.00 15.70
CA GLY A 30 3.68 -13.33 17.11
C GLY A 30 4.70 -12.62 18.00
N ALA A 31 5.55 -11.74 17.48
CA ALA A 31 6.59 -11.05 18.25
C ALA A 31 6.02 -10.20 19.40
N ASP A 32 4.84 -9.61 19.17
CA ASP A 32 4.15 -8.78 20.18
C ASP A 32 3.16 -9.57 21.06
N GLY A 33 3.28 -10.89 21.07
CA GLY A 33 2.36 -11.77 21.79
C GLY A 33 1.04 -12.05 21.05
N GLY A 34 0.91 -11.56 19.81
CA GLY A 34 -0.23 -11.84 18.94
C GLY A 34 -0.11 -13.19 18.24
N LEU A 35 -0.98 -13.42 17.26
CA LEU A 35 -0.98 -14.64 16.48
C LEU A 35 0.24 -14.68 15.52
N ASP A 36 0.97 -15.79 15.54
CA ASP A 36 1.94 -16.11 14.48
C ASP A 36 1.16 -16.77 13.33
N VAL A 37 0.89 -15.99 12.29
CA VAL A 37 0.01 -16.41 11.19
C VAL A 37 0.57 -17.59 10.41
N ASN A 38 1.86 -17.57 10.09
CA ASN A 38 2.49 -18.66 9.34
C ASN A 38 2.51 -19.96 10.14
N LYS A 39 2.82 -19.87 11.44
CA LYS A 39 2.80 -21.03 12.32
C LYS A 39 1.38 -21.58 12.47
N ALA A 40 0.39 -20.71 12.62
CA ALA A 40 -1.01 -21.12 12.68
C ALA A 40 -1.46 -21.84 11.39
N PHE A 41 -1.05 -21.32 10.22
CA PHE A 41 -1.31 -21.97 8.94
C PHE A 41 -0.69 -23.36 8.88
N GLU A 42 0.56 -23.52 9.31
CA GLU A 42 1.23 -24.81 9.35
C GLU A 42 0.52 -25.81 10.27
N GLU A 43 0.10 -25.35 11.44
CA GLU A 43 -0.62 -26.18 12.43
C GLU A 43 -1.98 -26.64 11.90
N VAL A 44 -2.69 -25.76 11.21
CA VAL A 44 -4.03 -26.04 10.67
C VAL A 44 -3.96 -26.96 9.45
N THR A 45 -3.02 -26.72 8.53
CA THR A 45 -3.00 -27.35 7.21
C THR A 45 -1.98 -28.48 7.05
N GLY A 46 -0.95 -28.52 7.90
CA GLY A 46 0.19 -29.42 7.72
C GLY A 46 1.14 -28.99 6.59
N ILE A 47 0.92 -27.83 5.99
CA ILE A 47 1.78 -27.27 4.92
C ILE A 47 2.82 -26.36 5.55
N ARG A 48 4.09 -26.62 5.31
CA ARG A 48 5.19 -25.79 5.82
C ARG A 48 5.32 -24.51 5.01
N VAL A 49 5.52 -23.38 5.68
CA VAL A 49 5.76 -22.07 5.07
C VAL A 49 7.25 -21.73 5.12
N ILE A 50 7.83 -21.54 3.94
CA ILE A 50 9.19 -21.01 3.78
C ILE A 50 9.03 -19.52 3.50
N TYR A 51 9.37 -18.69 4.50
CA TYR A 51 9.05 -17.25 4.48
C TYR A 51 10.32 -16.43 4.33
N SER A 52 10.29 -15.47 3.39
CA SER A 52 11.36 -14.52 3.15
C SER A 52 10.81 -13.13 2.84
N ASN A 53 11.65 -12.11 2.95
CA ASN A 53 11.26 -10.71 2.84
C ASN A 53 12.01 -9.98 1.74
N TYR A 54 11.36 -8.94 1.21
CA TYR A 54 11.96 -7.94 0.33
C TYR A 54 11.72 -6.54 0.91
N ASP A 55 12.54 -5.58 0.48
CA ASP A 55 12.43 -4.20 0.96
C ASP A 55 11.48 -3.35 0.08
N THR A 56 11.52 -3.55 -1.25
CA THR A 56 10.75 -2.75 -2.20
C THR A 56 10.10 -3.63 -3.26
N ASN A 57 9.01 -3.12 -3.87
CA ASN A 57 8.40 -3.77 -5.03
C ASN A 57 9.41 -3.99 -6.16
N GLU A 58 10.31 -3.04 -6.38
CA GLU A 58 11.34 -3.10 -7.42
C GLU A 58 12.34 -4.22 -7.15
N SER A 59 12.79 -4.41 -5.91
CA SER A 59 13.70 -5.51 -5.55
C SER A 59 13.02 -6.87 -5.68
N MET A 60 11.76 -6.97 -5.30
CA MET A 60 10.96 -8.19 -5.50
C MET A 60 10.83 -8.51 -6.99
N TYR A 61 10.45 -7.51 -7.79
CA TYR A 61 10.31 -7.65 -9.23
C TYR A 61 11.63 -8.14 -9.88
N ALA A 62 12.75 -7.50 -9.55
CA ALA A 62 14.06 -7.88 -10.07
C ALA A 62 14.41 -9.32 -9.71
N LYS A 63 14.14 -9.73 -8.48
CA LYS A 63 14.37 -11.10 -8.02
C LYS A 63 13.60 -12.14 -8.83
N LEU A 64 12.31 -11.89 -9.06
CA LEU A 64 11.47 -12.77 -9.88
C LEU A 64 11.92 -12.80 -11.35
N LYS A 65 12.33 -11.64 -11.87
CA LYS A 65 12.75 -11.48 -13.27
C LYS A 65 14.04 -12.22 -13.58
N THR A 66 15.00 -12.20 -12.66
CA THR A 66 16.31 -12.90 -12.85
C THR A 66 16.20 -14.40 -12.69
N GLY A 67 15.15 -14.92 -12.06
CA GLY A 67 14.99 -16.35 -11.80
C GLY A 67 15.91 -16.85 -10.68
N GLY A 68 16.09 -18.15 -10.58
CA GLY A 68 16.95 -18.78 -9.58
C GLY A 68 16.27 -19.11 -8.26
N ALA A 69 15.13 -18.50 -7.96
CA ALA A 69 14.26 -18.84 -6.85
C ALA A 69 12.80 -18.83 -7.33
N VAL A 70 12.03 -19.83 -6.91
CA VAL A 70 10.60 -19.91 -7.21
C VAL A 70 9.81 -19.60 -5.95
N TYR A 71 8.95 -18.61 -6.05
CA TYR A 71 8.03 -18.24 -4.98
C TYR A 71 6.61 -18.60 -5.36
N ASP A 72 5.81 -18.97 -4.37
CA ASP A 72 4.41 -19.36 -4.57
C ASP A 72 3.46 -18.21 -4.29
N ILE A 73 3.87 -17.27 -3.42
CA ILE A 73 3.11 -16.06 -3.10
C ILE A 73 4.05 -14.88 -3.04
N VAL A 74 3.60 -13.75 -3.62
CA VAL A 74 4.18 -12.42 -3.46
C VAL A 74 3.08 -11.42 -3.09
N VAL A 75 3.47 -10.28 -2.51
CA VAL A 75 2.51 -9.27 -2.02
C VAL A 75 2.86 -7.88 -2.60
N PRO A 76 2.72 -7.70 -3.93
CA PRO A 76 3.03 -6.43 -4.57
C PRO A 76 1.95 -5.37 -4.37
N SER A 77 2.35 -4.13 -4.57
CA SER A 77 1.42 -3.01 -4.68
C SER A 77 0.79 -2.93 -6.08
N ASP A 78 -0.29 -2.20 -6.19
CA ASP A 78 -1.13 -2.04 -7.38
C ASP A 78 -0.35 -1.77 -8.68
N TYR A 79 0.51 -0.74 -8.70
CA TYR A 79 1.29 -0.40 -9.90
C TYR A 79 2.20 -1.54 -10.35
N MET A 80 2.74 -2.30 -9.40
CA MET A 80 3.59 -3.44 -9.69
C MET A 80 2.75 -4.63 -10.16
N ILE A 81 1.57 -4.84 -9.61
CA ILE A 81 0.62 -5.85 -10.09
C ILE A 81 0.27 -5.57 -11.56
N SER A 82 -0.07 -4.32 -11.88
CA SER A 82 -0.35 -3.88 -13.25
C SER A 82 0.81 -4.22 -14.20
N ARG A 83 2.04 -3.93 -13.80
CA ARG A 83 3.25 -4.26 -14.56
C ARG A 83 3.44 -5.77 -14.71
N MET A 84 3.32 -6.50 -13.63
CA MET A 84 3.53 -7.96 -13.64
C MET A 84 2.47 -8.68 -14.47
N ILE A 85 1.23 -8.19 -14.50
CA ILE A 85 0.19 -8.69 -15.40
C ILE A 85 0.58 -8.42 -16.86
N ALA A 86 0.97 -7.19 -17.17
CA ALA A 86 1.36 -6.80 -18.53
C ALA A 86 2.54 -7.61 -19.07
N GLU A 87 3.49 -7.97 -18.19
CA GLU A 87 4.68 -8.74 -18.55
C GLU A 87 4.51 -10.26 -18.39
N GLY A 88 3.30 -10.73 -18.06
CA GLY A 88 2.99 -12.16 -17.93
C GLY A 88 3.70 -12.86 -16.76
N MET A 89 3.95 -12.15 -15.67
CA MET A 89 4.69 -12.66 -14.51
C MET A 89 3.80 -13.25 -13.41
N LEU A 90 2.49 -13.12 -13.53
CA LEU A 90 1.52 -13.67 -12.58
C LEU A 90 0.65 -14.72 -13.26
N GLN A 91 0.18 -15.69 -12.49
CA GLN A 91 -0.83 -16.61 -12.98
C GLN A 91 -2.21 -16.24 -12.46
N LYS A 92 -3.24 -16.63 -13.22
CA LYS A 92 -4.62 -16.46 -12.82
C LYS A 92 -4.95 -17.34 -11.61
N LEU A 93 -5.71 -16.77 -10.70
CA LEU A 93 -6.22 -17.47 -9.53
C LEU A 93 -7.49 -18.24 -9.89
N ASP A 94 -7.67 -19.40 -9.26
CA ASP A 94 -8.97 -20.08 -9.24
C ASP A 94 -9.73 -19.62 -7.99
N MET A 95 -10.63 -18.67 -8.16
CA MET A 95 -11.36 -18.06 -7.04
C MET A 95 -12.30 -19.04 -6.33
N SER A 96 -12.62 -20.18 -6.96
CA SER A 96 -13.37 -21.27 -6.29
C SER A 96 -12.56 -21.91 -5.15
N ASN A 97 -11.23 -21.80 -5.18
CA ASN A 97 -10.34 -22.25 -4.12
C ASN A 97 -10.12 -21.20 -3.04
N ILE A 98 -10.70 -20.01 -3.20
CA ILE A 98 -10.59 -18.88 -2.25
C ILE A 98 -12.00 -18.45 -1.82
N PRO A 99 -12.74 -19.32 -1.08
CA PRO A 99 -14.12 -19.01 -0.71
C PRO A 99 -14.27 -17.76 0.16
N ASN A 100 -13.23 -17.37 0.89
CA ASN A 100 -13.23 -16.15 1.70
C ASN A 100 -13.07 -14.85 0.89
N LEU A 101 -12.90 -14.92 -0.44
CA LEU A 101 -12.90 -13.72 -1.28
C LEU A 101 -14.20 -12.90 -1.07
N LYS A 102 -15.31 -13.56 -0.75
CA LYS A 102 -16.58 -12.92 -0.39
C LYS A 102 -16.49 -11.94 0.78
N ASN A 103 -15.44 -12.06 1.62
CA ASN A 103 -15.22 -11.15 2.74
C ASN A 103 -14.57 -9.84 2.31
N ILE A 104 -13.99 -9.76 1.10
CA ILE A 104 -13.42 -8.54 0.57
C ILE A 104 -14.53 -7.63 0.07
N ASP A 105 -14.49 -6.36 0.49
CA ASP A 105 -15.43 -5.34 0.02
C ASP A 105 -15.28 -5.14 -1.49
N GLU A 106 -16.39 -5.20 -2.22
CA GLU A 106 -16.41 -5.10 -3.69
C GLU A 106 -15.76 -3.83 -4.22
N LYS A 107 -15.77 -2.74 -3.44
CA LYS A 107 -15.12 -1.48 -3.86
C LYS A 107 -13.61 -1.58 -4.05
N TYR A 108 -12.96 -2.63 -3.52
CA TYR A 108 -11.53 -2.90 -3.70
C TYR A 108 -11.24 -3.92 -4.79
N LEU A 109 -12.26 -4.50 -5.41
CA LEU A 109 -12.16 -5.46 -6.51
C LEU A 109 -12.35 -4.75 -7.86
N TYR A 110 -11.88 -5.36 -8.93
CA TYR A 110 -12.04 -4.89 -10.31
C TYR A 110 -11.46 -3.48 -10.55
N GLN A 111 -10.38 -3.15 -9.86
CA GLN A 111 -9.72 -1.86 -9.97
C GLN A 111 -8.80 -1.81 -11.20
N SER A 112 -8.37 -0.60 -11.57
CA SER A 112 -7.60 -0.35 -12.80
C SER A 112 -6.31 -1.17 -12.92
N TYR A 113 -5.69 -1.57 -11.81
CA TYR A 113 -4.47 -2.38 -11.83
C TYR A 113 -4.72 -3.87 -12.13
N ASP A 114 -5.94 -4.37 -11.92
CA ASP A 114 -6.38 -5.73 -12.21
C ASP A 114 -7.88 -5.71 -12.56
N PRO A 115 -8.26 -5.21 -13.76
CA PRO A 115 -9.65 -4.92 -14.07
C PRO A 115 -10.60 -6.12 -14.04
N THR A 116 -10.09 -7.31 -14.32
CA THR A 116 -10.87 -8.56 -14.26
C THR A 116 -10.81 -9.24 -12.90
N ASN A 117 -9.97 -8.75 -12.01
CA ASN A 117 -9.70 -9.31 -10.69
C ASN A 117 -9.29 -10.80 -10.71
N GLU A 118 -8.60 -11.20 -11.77
CA GLU A 118 -8.19 -12.60 -11.95
C GLU A 118 -6.84 -12.92 -11.32
N TYR A 119 -6.01 -11.90 -10.97
CA TYR A 119 -4.61 -12.09 -10.59
C TYR A 119 -4.28 -11.75 -9.15
N SER A 120 -5.19 -11.10 -8.43
CA SER A 120 -4.86 -10.51 -7.13
C SER A 120 -6.00 -10.61 -6.13
N VAL A 121 -5.64 -10.70 -4.85
CA VAL A 121 -6.58 -10.63 -3.73
C VAL A 121 -6.13 -9.50 -2.79
N PRO A 122 -6.95 -8.47 -2.56
CA PRO A 122 -6.58 -7.36 -1.69
C PRO A 122 -6.20 -7.80 -0.27
N TYR A 123 -5.10 -7.25 0.22
CA TYR A 123 -4.54 -7.55 1.53
C TYR A 123 -4.61 -6.36 2.48
N THR A 124 -4.12 -5.20 2.05
CA THR A 124 -4.21 -3.93 2.76
C THR A 124 -4.50 -2.81 1.77
N TRP A 125 -4.98 -1.67 2.28
CA TRP A 125 -5.15 -0.48 1.46
C TRP A 125 -4.77 0.77 2.24
N GLY A 126 -4.59 1.86 1.53
CA GLY A 126 -4.30 3.16 2.11
C GLY A 126 -4.41 4.27 1.08
N VAL A 127 -4.14 5.49 1.53
CA VAL A 127 -4.19 6.71 0.72
C VAL A 127 -3.05 7.64 1.11
N LEU A 128 -2.48 8.30 0.12
CA LEU A 128 -1.51 9.37 0.30
C LEU A 128 -2.27 10.66 0.63
N GLY A 129 -1.81 11.39 1.63
CA GLY A 129 -2.39 12.67 2.01
C GLY A 129 -1.37 13.59 2.64
N LEU A 130 -1.83 14.65 3.27
CA LEU A 130 -1.00 15.59 4.02
C LEU A 130 -1.13 15.36 5.51
N ILE A 131 0.00 15.07 6.15
CA ILE A 131 0.12 15.13 7.61
C ILE A 131 0.53 16.56 7.94
N TYR A 132 -0.15 17.19 8.89
CA TYR A 132 0.16 18.55 9.26
C TYR A 132 0.07 18.76 10.78
N ASN A 133 0.84 19.73 11.26
CA ASN A 133 0.83 20.14 12.67
C ASN A 133 -0.18 21.25 12.89
N THR A 134 -1.24 20.97 13.63
CA THR A 134 -2.35 21.92 13.87
C THR A 134 -1.93 23.15 14.67
N LYS A 135 -0.79 23.11 15.38
CA LYS A 135 -0.23 24.26 16.09
C LYS A 135 0.53 25.22 15.14
N MET A 136 0.99 24.72 13.99
CA MET A 136 1.69 25.49 12.98
C MET A 136 0.77 25.89 11.82
N VAL A 137 -0.22 25.07 11.49
CA VAL A 137 -1.22 25.32 10.45
C VAL A 137 -2.59 25.45 11.14
N GLU A 138 -2.97 26.67 11.43
CA GLU A 138 -4.21 26.95 12.17
C GLU A 138 -5.46 26.90 11.27
N ASP A 139 -5.31 27.23 9.98
CA ASP A 139 -6.39 27.21 8.99
C ASP A 139 -6.35 25.92 8.17
N GLU A 140 -7.31 25.03 8.42
CA GLU A 140 -7.45 23.76 7.71
C GLU A 140 -7.63 23.91 6.19
N ALA A 141 -8.11 25.07 5.73
CA ALA A 141 -8.27 25.34 4.30
C ALA A 141 -6.92 25.29 3.55
N VAL A 142 -5.82 25.58 4.23
CA VAL A 142 -4.47 25.52 3.64
C VAL A 142 -4.16 24.09 3.17
N VAL A 143 -4.44 23.10 4.00
CA VAL A 143 -4.13 21.69 3.72
C VAL A 143 -5.24 20.95 2.97
N ALA A 144 -6.32 21.65 2.60
CA ALA A 144 -7.35 21.11 1.72
C ALA A 144 -6.90 21.01 0.25
N SER A 145 -5.75 21.58 -0.06
CA SER A 145 -5.15 21.54 -1.41
C SER A 145 -3.68 21.11 -1.34
N TRP A 146 -3.23 20.37 -2.34
CA TRP A 146 -1.81 20.06 -2.53
C TRP A 146 -0.96 21.33 -2.71
N GLY A 147 -1.58 22.45 -3.08
CA GLY A 147 -0.90 23.75 -3.21
C GLY A 147 -0.20 24.21 -1.92
N ALA A 148 -0.60 23.70 -0.76
CA ALA A 148 0.09 23.94 0.51
C ALA A 148 1.59 23.61 0.45
N LEU A 149 1.97 22.62 -0.36
CA LEU A 149 3.38 22.18 -0.51
C LEU A 149 4.25 23.17 -1.30
N TRP A 150 3.65 24.23 -1.84
CA TRP A 150 4.35 25.33 -2.55
C TRP A 150 4.21 26.67 -1.83
N SER A 151 3.66 26.67 -0.63
CA SER A 151 3.34 27.90 0.10
C SER A 151 4.58 28.58 0.69
N GLU A 152 4.85 29.81 0.29
CA GLU A 152 5.93 30.63 0.87
C GLU A 152 5.68 30.97 2.34
N ALA A 153 4.41 30.96 2.78
CA ALA A 153 4.05 31.18 4.19
C ALA A 153 4.61 30.10 5.13
N TYR A 154 4.92 28.91 4.59
CA TYR A 154 5.47 27.78 5.35
C TYR A 154 6.90 27.42 4.92
N MET A 155 7.60 28.37 4.30
CA MET A 155 8.99 28.17 3.87
C MET A 155 9.84 27.57 4.99
N ASP A 156 10.65 26.57 4.65
CA ASP A 156 11.51 25.79 5.55
C ASP A 156 10.73 24.94 6.60
N ASN A 157 9.40 24.87 6.49
CA ASN A 157 8.54 24.04 7.33
C ASN A 157 7.74 23.00 6.54
N ILE A 158 8.09 22.80 5.27
CA ILE A 158 7.45 21.82 4.38
C ILE A 158 8.44 20.68 4.13
N LEU A 159 8.00 19.46 4.38
CA LEU A 159 8.70 18.26 3.95
C LEU A 159 8.11 17.76 2.64
N MET A 160 8.92 17.19 1.77
CA MET A 160 8.46 16.54 0.55
C MET A 160 8.86 15.07 0.54
N ILE A 161 7.99 14.20 0.06
CA ILE A 161 8.26 12.77 0.01
C ILE A 161 9.35 12.48 -1.04
N ASN A 162 10.35 11.70 -0.64
CA ASN A 162 11.41 11.25 -1.56
C ASN A 162 10.98 9.93 -2.24
N ASN A 163 10.01 10.06 -3.11
CA ASN A 163 9.48 8.97 -3.93
C ASN A 163 9.01 9.59 -5.25
N SER A 164 9.59 9.16 -6.35
CA SER A 164 9.30 9.75 -7.66
C SER A 164 7.83 9.65 -8.06
N LYS A 165 7.22 8.47 -7.88
CA LYS A 165 5.80 8.27 -8.22
C LYS A 165 4.89 9.21 -7.45
N ASP A 166 5.10 9.30 -6.14
CA ASP A 166 4.26 10.12 -5.27
C ASP A 166 4.50 11.61 -5.49
N ALA A 167 5.76 12.02 -5.66
CA ALA A 167 6.08 13.42 -5.92
C ALA A 167 5.45 13.91 -7.24
N PHE A 168 5.54 13.11 -8.30
CA PHE A 168 4.90 13.44 -9.58
C PHE A 168 3.39 13.30 -9.51
N GLY A 169 2.86 12.25 -8.87
CA GLY A 169 1.42 12.05 -8.70
C GLY A 169 0.73 13.20 -7.98
N ILE A 170 1.32 13.68 -6.89
CA ILE A 170 0.87 14.88 -6.17
C ILE A 170 0.84 16.10 -7.10
N THR A 171 1.93 16.31 -7.84
CA THR A 171 2.06 17.46 -8.73
C THR A 171 1.07 17.39 -9.89
N PHE A 172 0.86 16.21 -10.46
CA PHE A 172 -0.16 16.00 -11.49
C PHE A 172 -1.57 16.32 -10.96
N ALA A 173 -1.91 15.81 -9.78
CA ALA A 173 -3.20 16.11 -9.15
C ALA A 173 -3.40 17.61 -8.94
N TYR A 174 -2.38 18.29 -8.44
CA TYR A 174 -2.41 19.74 -8.26
C TYR A 174 -2.64 20.49 -9.58
N LEU A 175 -2.04 20.01 -10.67
CA LEU A 175 -2.22 20.59 -12.00
C LEU A 175 -3.55 20.20 -12.67
N GLY A 176 -4.36 19.34 -12.06
CA GLY A 176 -5.59 18.82 -12.65
C GLY A 176 -5.34 17.82 -13.79
N LEU A 177 -4.17 17.18 -13.79
CA LEU A 177 -3.77 16.17 -14.76
C LEU A 177 -3.96 14.75 -14.20
N PRO A 178 -4.06 13.72 -15.05
CA PRO A 178 -4.10 12.33 -14.59
C PRO A 178 -2.89 11.98 -13.72
N ILE A 179 -3.10 11.23 -12.64
CA ILE A 179 -2.00 10.82 -11.73
C ILE A 179 -1.05 9.81 -12.39
N ASN A 180 -1.51 9.10 -13.41
CA ASN A 180 -0.66 8.25 -14.26
C ASN A 180 -0.26 9.07 -15.48
N ALA A 181 1.04 9.29 -15.67
CA ALA A 181 1.55 10.10 -16.78
C ALA A 181 1.19 9.48 -18.14
N GLU A 182 0.79 10.32 -19.09
CA GLU A 182 0.42 9.91 -20.45
C GLU A 182 1.46 10.35 -21.49
N SER A 183 2.32 11.31 -21.14
CA SER A 183 3.32 11.88 -22.04
C SER A 183 4.50 12.51 -21.30
N THR A 184 5.62 12.68 -22.02
CA THR A 184 6.79 13.41 -21.49
C THR A 184 6.48 14.88 -21.25
N GLU A 185 5.61 15.49 -22.06
CA GLU A 185 5.16 16.88 -21.86
C GLU A 185 4.44 17.07 -20.54
N GLN A 186 3.62 16.10 -20.12
CA GLN A 186 2.95 16.11 -18.82
C GLN A 186 4.00 16.08 -17.69
N VAL A 187 5.00 15.21 -17.80
CA VAL A 187 6.10 15.11 -16.84
C VAL A 187 6.87 16.42 -16.76
N ASP A 188 7.19 17.04 -17.89
CA ASP A 188 7.93 18.30 -17.96
C ASP A 188 7.20 19.44 -17.24
N LYS A 189 5.88 19.52 -17.37
CA LYS A 189 5.07 20.50 -16.63
C LYS A 189 5.21 20.33 -15.12
N ALA A 190 5.21 19.10 -14.64
CA ALA A 190 5.39 18.81 -13.23
C ALA A 190 6.81 19.16 -12.75
N VAL A 191 7.83 18.92 -13.57
CA VAL A 191 9.23 19.24 -13.25
C VAL A 191 9.40 20.73 -12.95
N VAL A 192 8.76 21.61 -13.73
CA VAL A 192 8.81 23.06 -13.50
C VAL A 192 8.35 23.39 -12.07
N LEU A 193 7.20 22.85 -11.66
CA LEU A 193 6.66 23.08 -10.32
C LEU A 193 7.53 22.47 -9.22
N LEU A 194 8.02 21.25 -9.43
CA LEU A 194 8.87 20.58 -8.45
C LEU A 194 10.19 21.31 -8.24
N LYS A 195 10.76 21.92 -9.29
CA LYS A 195 11.95 22.77 -9.16
C LYS A 195 11.64 24.08 -8.43
N GLU A 196 10.49 24.71 -8.69
CA GLU A 196 10.05 25.89 -7.97
C GLU A 196 9.80 25.60 -6.48
N GLN A 197 9.31 24.40 -6.16
CA GLN A 197 9.05 23.96 -4.80
C GLN A 197 10.31 23.94 -3.92
N LYS A 198 11.48 23.75 -4.51
CA LYS A 198 12.73 23.64 -3.75
C LYS A 198 13.01 24.84 -2.86
N LYS A 199 12.55 26.04 -3.22
CA LYS A 199 12.75 27.26 -2.41
C LYS A 199 12.00 27.23 -1.07
N VAL A 200 10.95 26.42 -0.94
CA VAL A 200 10.13 26.33 0.29
C VAL A 200 10.33 25.03 1.07
N ILE A 201 10.98 24.04 0.48
CA ILE A 201 11.17 22.71 1.09
C ILE A 201 12.29 22.74 2.14
N GLN A 202 12.01 22.20 3.34
CA GLN A 202 13.02 21.98 4.37
C GLN A 202 13.89 20.77 4.00
N ALA A 203 13.25 19.64 3.64
CA ALA A 203 13.92 18.39 3.34
C ALA A 203 13.05 17.47 2.49
N TYR A 204 13.68 16.58 1.75
CA TYR A 204 13.05 15.41 1.16
C TYR A 204 13.19 14.25 2.13
N VAL A 205 12.09 13.55 2.40
CA VAL A 205 12.01 12.54 3.46
C VAL A 205 11.46 11.21 2.98
N ALA A 206 11.91 10.16 3.63
CA ALA A 206 11.29 8.84 3.67
C ALA A 206 10.90 8.58 5.13
N ASP A 207 11.49 7.60 5.79
CA ASP A 207 11.16 7.28 7.19
C ASP A 207 11.48 8.41 8.17
N GLU A 208 12.35 9.34 7.82
CA GLU A 208 12.66 10.53 8.63
C GLU A 208 11.44 11.40 8.92
N VAL A 209 10.37 11.25 8.14
CA VAL A 209 9.11 11.97 8.34
C VAL A 209 8.54 11.72 9.75
N PHE A 210 8.68 10.51 10.28
CA PHE A 210 8.16 10.17 11.60
C PHE A 210 8.78 11.06 12.68
N ASP A 211 10.10 11.08 12.78
CA ASP A 211 10.80 11.86 13.80
C ASP A 211 10.57 13.36 13.63
N LYS A 212 10.59 13.84 12.39
CA LYS A 212 10.41 15.27 12.09
C LYS A 212 8.99 15.76 12.42
N MET A 213 7.96 15.02 12.02
CA MET A 213 6.57 15.43 12.29
C MET A 213 6.22 15.23 13.76
N ILE A 214 6.55 14.10 14.35
CA ILE A 214 6.31 13.84 15.78
C ILE A 214 7.04 14.87 16.66
N GLY A 215 8.26 15.24 16.28
CA GLY A 215 9.07 16.22 16.99
C GLY A 215 8.68 17.68 16.76
N GLY A 216 7.72 17.97 15.90
CA GLY A 216 7.28 19.35 15.60
C GLY A 216 8.29 20.16 14.79
N GLU A 217 9.16 19.51 14.03
CA GLU A 217 10.20 20.17 13.23
C GLU A 217 9.71 20.73 11.91
N ALA A 218 8.50 20.37 11.48
CA ALA A 218 7.91 20.84 10.24
C ALA A 218 6.40 21.01 10.38
N ALA A 219 5.81 21.83 9.51
CA ALA A 219 4.39 22.13 9.52
C ALA A 219 3.58 21.05 8.78
N MET A 220 4.13 20.46 7.73
CA MET A 220 3.42 19.51 6.90
C MET A 220 4.34 18.60 6.10
N ALA A 221 3.81 17.42 5.74
CA ALA A 221 4.47 16.44 4.90
C ALA A 221 3.44 15.59 4.16
N PRO A 222 3.64 15.26 2.89
CA PRO A 222 2.86 14.21 2.24
C PRO A 222 3.32 12.84 2.75
N TYR A 223 2.38 12.00 3.16
CA TYR A 223 2.66 10.62 3.56
C TYR A 223 1.37 9.79 3.59
N TYR A 224 1.47 8.54 4.01
CA TYR A 224 0.37 7.58 3.95
C TYR A 224 -0.49 7.61 5.21
N ASN A 225 -1.79 7.38 5.06
CA ASN A 225 -2.72 7.49 6.17
C ASN A 225 -2.44 6.52 7.32
N GLY A 226 -2.04 5.29 7.04
CA GLY A 226 -1.69 4.31 8.09
C GLY A 226 -0.54 4.79 8.97
N ASP A 227 0.48 5.40 8.36
CA ASP A 227 1.61 5.99 9.07
C ASP A 227 1.20 7.26 9.82
N ALA A 228 0.27 8.02 9.27
CA ALA A 228 -0.30 9.19 9.94
C ALA A 228 -1.01 8.80 11.24
N VAL A 229 -1.75 7.69 11.26
CA VAL A 229 -2.38 7.18 12.49
C VAL A 229 -1.34 6.97 13.59
N THR A 230 -0.21 6.35 13.25
CA THR A 230 0.90 6.12 14.19
C THR A 230 1.51 7.44 14.68
N MET A 231 1.76 8.38 13.77
CA MET A 231 2.33 9.70 14.14
C MET A 231 1.38 10.51 15.02
N ILE A 232 0.09 10.49 14.74
CA ILE A 232 -0.94 11.20 15.53
C ILE A 232 -1.04 10.61 16.94
N ALA A 233 -0.89 9.29 17.08
CA ALA A 233 -0.87 8.64 18.39
C ALA A 233 0.30 9.14 19.26
N ASP A 234 1.46 9.38 18.65
CA ASP A 234 2.66 9.87 19.34
C ASP A 234 2.66 11.39 19.53
N ASN A 235 2.00 12.13 18.65
CA ASN A 235 1.83 13.59 18.76
C ASN A 235 0.40 13.99 18.35
N PRO A 236 -0.51 14.17 19.33
CA PRO A 236 -1.92 14.55 19.07
C PRO A 236 -2.12 15.92 18.41
N ASP A 237 -1.09 16.75 18.30
CA ASP A 237 -1.17 18.01 17.56
C ASP A 237 -1.17 17.79 16.04
N LEU A 238 -0.82 16.57 15.58
CA LEU A 238 -0.83 16.21 14.17
C LEU A 238 -2.25 15.84 13.72
N ALA A 239 -2.54 16.12 12.44
CA ALA A 239 -3.76 15.72 11.76
C ALA A 239 -3.45 15.31 10.33
N PHE A 240 -4.42 14.76 9.65
CA PHE A 240 -4.29 14.24 8.27
C PHE A 240 -5.38 14.81 7.38
N SER A 241 -5.01 15.20 6.17
CA SER A 241 -5.92 15.73 5.15
C SER A 241 -5.71 15.02 3.82
N ILE A 242 -6.81 14.71 3.14
CA ILE A 242 -6.77 14.24 1.75
C ILE A 242 -7.15 15.46 0.88
N PRO A 243 -6.20 16.04 0.12
CA PRO A 243 -6.48 17.23 -0.67
C PRO A 243 -7.57 17.03 -1.73
N MET A 244 -8.34 18.09 -1.98
CA MET A 244 -9.52 18.07 -2.84
C MET A 244 -9.24 17.73 -4.30
N GLU A 245 -8.03 17.98 -4.78
CA GLU A 245 -7.63 17.64 -6.14
C GLU A 245 -7.59 16.12 -6.37
N GLY A 246 -7.58 15.34 -5.30
CA GLY A 246 -7.43 13.90 -5.35
C GLY A 246 -6.01 13.43 -5.05
N SER A 247 -5.86 12.16 -4.89
CA SER A 247 -4.61 11.54 -4.47
C SER A 247 -4.50 10.10 -4.94
N ASN A 248 -3.41 9.44 -4.57
CA ASN A 248 -3.20 8.04 -4.83
C ASN A 248 -3.83 7.17 -3.72
N LEU A 249 -4.78 6.34 -4.12
CA LEU A 249 -5.15 5.14 -3.37
C LEU A 249 -4.14 4.05 -3.70
N PHE A 250 -3.76 3.25 -2.71
CA PHE A 250 -2.97 2.04 -2.97
C PHE A 250 -3.62 0.83 -2.34
N THR A 251 -3.43 -0.32 -2.97
CA THR A 251 -3.85 -1.62 -2.47
C THR A 251 -2.70 -2.58 -2.70
N ASP A 252 -2.27 -3.24 -1.62
CA ASP A 252 -1.30 -4.33 -1.71
C ASP A 252 -2.08 -5.63 -1.74
N CYS A 253 -1.71 -6.53 -2.63
CA CYS A 253 -2.46 -7.74 -2.89
C CYS A 253 -1.60 -8.99 -2.81
N LEU A 254 -2.26 -10.09 -2.47
CA LEU A 254 -1.68 -11.44 -2.53
C LEU A 254 -1.80 -11.94 -3.96
N CYS A 255 -0.68 -12.32 -4.56
CA CYS A 255 -0.56 -12.79 -5.94
C CYS A 255 0.26 -14.06 -6.02
N ILE A 256 0.08 -14.84 -7.09
CA ILE A 256 0.84 -16.07 -7.34
C ILE A 256 1.72 -15.85 -8.57
N PRO A 257 3.07 -15.91 -8.43
CA PRO A 257 3.97 -15.83 -9.56
C PRO A 257 3.69 -16.92 -10.59
N LYS A 258 3.90 -16.61 -11.87
CA LYS A 258 3.66 -17.53 -12.98
C LYS A 258 4.43 -18.84 -12.84
N GLU A 259 5.64 -18.79 -12.28
CA GLU A 259 6.51 -19.96 -12.16
C GLU A 259 6.12 -20.94 -11.05
N SER A 260 5.20 -20.56 -10.16
CA SER A 260 4.74 -21.45 -9.09
C SER A 260 4.03 -22.68 -9.65
N GLN A 261 4.43 -23.85 -9.16
CA GLN A 261 3.80 -25.14 -9.48
C GLN A 261 2.84 -25.59 -8.37
N LYS A 262 2.54 -24.71 -7.40
CA LYS A 262 1.80 -25.02 -6.18
C LYS A 262 0.60 -24.10 -5.99
N ARG A 263 -0.10 -23.76 -7.10
CA ARG A 263 -1.21 -22.81 -7.09
C ARG A 263 -2.26 -23.11 -6.03
N GLU A 264 -2.71 -24.37 -5.94
CA GLU A 264 -3.76 -24.74 -4.99
C GLU A 264 -3.34 -24.55 -3.52
N LEU A 265 -2.08 -24.86 -3.20
CA LEU A 265 -1.54 -24.64 -1.86
C LEU A 265 -1.42 -23.14 -1.56
N ALA A 266 -0.97 -22.37 -2.54
CA ALA A 266 -0.88 -20.91 -2.44
C ALA A 266 -2.27 -20.27 -2.28
N GLU A 267 -3.26 -20.74 -3.02
CA GLU A 267 -4.65 -20.27 -2.89
C GLU A 267 -5.22 -20.59 -1.50
N MET A 268 -4.87 -21.72 -0.92
CA MET A 268 -5.25 -22.06 0.46
C MET A 268 -4.63 -21.07 1.47
N TYR A 269 -3.37 -20.70 1.29
CA TYR A 269 -2.72 -19.69 2.12
C TYR A 269 -3.42 -18.33 1.97
N ILE A 270 -3.73 -17.92 0.73
CA ILE A 270 -4.49 -16.69 0.48
C ILE A 270 -5.84 -16.72 1.20
N ASN A 271 -6.56 -17.83 1.10
CA ASN A 271 -7.84 -17.98 1.79
C ASN A 271 -7.71 -17.88 3.31
N PHE A 272 -6.65 -18.48 3.87
CA PHE A 272 -6.35 -18.39 5.29
C PHE A 272 -6.10 -16.94 5.74
N MET A 273 -5.38 -16.17 4.94
CA MET A 273 -5.14 -14.74 5.21
C MET A 273 -6.44 -13.92 5.27
N LEU A 274 -7.51 -14.40 4.64
CA LEU A 274 -8.82 -13.76 4.63
C LEU A 274 -9.75 -14.24 5.76
N GLU A 275 -9.33 -15.21 6.57
CA GLU A 275 -10.07 -15.58 7.77
C GLU A 275 -10.14 -14.40 8.73
N PRO A 276 -11.32 -14.13 9.35
CA PRO A 276 -11.48 -12.91 10.14
C PRO A 276 -10.45 -12.72 11.26
N GLU A 277 -10.16 -13.76 12.03
CA GLU A 277 -9.19 -13.69 13.13
C GLU A 277 -7.75 -13.53 12.65
N VAL A 278 -7.41 -14.16 11.53
CA VAL A 278 -6.10 -14.05 10.90
C VAL A 278 -5.90 -12.64 10.31
N GLY A 279 -6.90 -12.17 9.58
CA GLY A 279 -6.89 -10.83 9.01
C GLY A 279 -6.84 -9.75 10.08
N LEU A 280 -7.53 -9.95 11.23
CA LEU A 280 -7.46 -9.02 12.36
C LEU A 280 -6.04 -8.95 12.93
N ALA A 281 -5.41 -10.09 13.16
CA ALA A 281 -4.03 -10.14 13.66
C ALA A 281 -3.06 -9.40 12.73
N ASN A 282 -3.19 -9.62 11.41
CA ASN A 282 -2.36 -8.93 10.42
C ASN A 282 -2.65 -7.42 10.41
N THR A 283 -3.91 -7.01 10.44
CA THR A 283 -4.30 -5.60 10.43
C THR A 283 -3.74 -4.86 11.64
N GLU A 284 -3.83 -5.46 12.83
CA GLU A 284 -3.28 -4.88 14.05
C GLU A 284 -1.74 -4.81 14.04
N ALA A 285 -1.09 -5.82 13.47
CA ALA A 285 0.38 -5.85 13.38
C ALA A 285 0.93 -4.89 12.34
N ILE A 286 0.27 -4.77 11.19
CA ILE A 286 0.73 -3.95 10.06
C ILE A 286 0.37 -2.47 10.26
N GLY A 287 -0.82 -2.18 10.78
CA GLY A 287 -1.30 -0.82 11.02
C GLY A 287 -1.93 -0.14 9.81
N TYR A 288 -2.02 -0.80 8.65
CA TYR A 288 -2.75 -0.30 7.50
C TYR A 288 -4.21 -0.73 7.53
N SER A 289 -5.03 -0.12 6.67
CA SER A 289 -6.47 -0.35 6.65
C SER A 289 -6.80 -1.68 5.96
N THR A 290 -7.87 -2.32 6.43
CA THR A 290 -8.28 -3.62 5.89
C THR A 290 -9.35 -3.48 4.80
N PRO A 291 -9.22 -4.20 3.67
CA PRO A 291 -10.28 -4.33 2.69
C PRO A 291 -11.29 -5.43 3.02
N ASN A 292 -11.08 -6.16 4.12
CA ASN A 292 -11.89 -7.30 4.53
C ASN A 292 -13.01 -6.85 5.47
N THR A 293 -14.26 -6.98 5.05
CA THR A 293 -15.43 -6.52 5.80
C THR A 293 -15.59 -7.24 7.14
N LYS A 294 -15.25 -8.54 7.19
CA LYS A 294 -15.34 -9.32 8.43
C LYS A 294 -14.29 -8.93 9.44
N VAL A 295 -13.09 -8.59 8.97
CA VAL A 295 -12.03 -8.02 9.83
C VAL A 295 -12.44 -6.66 10.34
N TYR A 296 -12.96 -5.79 9.47
CA TYR A 296 -13.44 -4.46 9.85
C TYR A 296 -14.48 -4.52 10.98
N GLU A 297 -15.42 -5.47 10.91
CA GLU A 297 -16.44 -5.67 11.95
C GLU A 297 -15.82 -6.02 13.32
N LEU A 298 -14.63 -6.64 13.34
CA LEU A 298 -13.93 -7.03 14.57
C LEU A 298 -13.05 -5.92 15.16
N LEU A 299 -12.78 -4.85 14.42
CA LEU A 299 -12.01 -3.73 14.92
C LEU A 299 -12.77 -3.01 16.04
N ASP A 300 -12.02 -2.35 16.96
CA ASP A 300 -12.65 -1.53 17.98
C ASP A 300 -13.33 -0.29 17.37
N GLU A 301 -14.28 0.30 18.11
CA GLU A 301 -15.07 1.43 17.64
C GLU A 301 -14.22 2.69 17.40
N GLU A 302 -13.16 2.87 18.18
CA GLU A 302 -12.23 4.00 18.01
C GLU A 302 -11.52 3.92 16.66
N THR A 303 -11.01 2.75 16.31
CA THR A 303 -10.34 2.51 15.02
C THR A 303 -11.30 2.66 13.85
N LYS A 304 -12.50 2.06 13.93
CA LYS A 304 -13.51 2.15 12.86
C LYS A 304 -13.97 3.57 12.58
N SER A 305 -14.07 4.40 13.60
CA SER A 305 -14.55 5.78 13.51
C SER A 305 -13.43 6.80 13.24
N ASP A 306 -12.17 6.37 13.20
CA ASP A 306 -11.03 7.23 12.90
C ASP A 306 -11.01 7.58 11.41
N PRO A 307 -11.27 8.85 11.02
CA PRO A 307 -11.30 9.24 9.61
C PRO A 307 -9.92 9.21 8.94
N THR A 308 -8.84 9.12 9.72
CA THR A 308 -7.49 8.94 9.19
C THR A 308 -7.25 7.50 8.77
N ALA A 309 -7.65 6.53 9.60
CA ALA A 309 -7.53 5.11 9.29
C ALA A 309 -8.53 4.67 8.21
N TYR A 310 -9.77 5.15 8.31
CA TYR A 310 -10.88 4.80 7.41
C TYR A 310 -11.57 6.06 6.88
N PRO A 311 -10.94 6.76 5.92
CA PRO A 311 -11.56 7.91 5.27
C PRO A 311 -12.90 7.56 4.63
N ASP A 312 -13.84 8.51 4.62
CA ASP A 312 -15.12 8.29 3.99
C ASP A 312 -15.05 8.34 2.45
N GLU A 313 -16.14 7.93 1.79
CA GLU A 313 -16.21 7.89 0.33
C GLU A 313 -16.07 9.29 -0.30
N GLU A 314 -16.58 10.32 0.35
CA GLU A 314 -16.47 11.70 -0.13
C GLU A 314 -15.00 12.15 -0.19
N SER A 315 -14.23 11.86 0.86
CA SER A 315 -12.80 12.18 0.93
C SER A 315 -11.99 11.43 -0.15
N LEU A 316 -12.43 10.24 -0.55
CA LEU A 316 -11.75 9.39 -1.53
C LEU A 316 -12.25 9.57 -2.96
N ALA A 317 -13.28 10.40 -3.18
CA ALA A 317 -14.02 10.49 -4.46
C ALA A 317 -13.13 10.81 -5.68
N HIS A 318 -12.06 11.57 -5.48
CA HIS A 318 -11.14 11.98 -6.55
C HIS A 318 -9.80 11.25 -6.50
N CYS A 319 -9.70 10.20 -5.69
CA CYS A 319 -8.48 9.39 -5.58
C CYS A 319 -8.49 8.24 -6.60
N GLY A 320 -7.31 7.89 -7.08
CA GLY A 320 -7.15 6.81 -8.05
C GLY A 320 -5.89 5.99 -7.78
N TYR A 321 -5.73 4.91 -8.53
CA TYR A 321 -4.59 4.01 -8.41
C TYR A 321 -3.50 4.34 -9.42
N TYR A 322 -2.24 4.14 -9.02
CA TYR A 322 -1.16 4.07 -10.00
C TYR A 322 -1.27 2.77 -10.78
N THR A 323 -0.99 2.87 -12.07
CA THR A 323 -0.88 1.71 -12.98
C THR A 323 0.46 1.78 -13.71
N TYR A 324 0.80 0.70 -14.40
CA TYR A 324 2.02 0.67 -15.19
C TYR A 324 1.88 1.57 -16.43
N ILE A 325 2.76 2.55 -16.54
CA ILE A 325 2.78 3.55 -17.62
C ILE A 325 3.82 3.23 -18.70
N GLY A 326 4.43 2.05 -18.64
CA GLY A 326 5.48 1.63 -19.57
C GLY A 326 6.89 1.99 -19.09
N PRO A 327 7.92 1.33 -19.65
CA PRO A 327 9.30 1.53 -19.22
C PRO A 327 9.83 2.92 -19.57
N GLU A 328 9.44 3.49 -20.71
CA GLU A 328 9.95 4.79 -21.16
C GLU A 328 9.53 5.94 -20.24
N LEU A 329 8.23 6.06 -19.94
CA LEU A 329 7.72 7.09 -19.01
C LEU A 329 8.18 6.88 -17.58
N SER A 330 8.27 5.63 -17.13
CA SER A 330 8.78 5.31 -15.77
C SER A 330 10.22 5.77 -15.61
N LEU A 331 11.09 5.44 -16.56
CA LEU A 331 12.48 5.88 -16.56
C LEU A 331 12.61 7.39 -16.71
N TYR A 332 11.77 8.00 -17.52
CA TYR A 332 11.75 9.45 -17.71
C TYR A 332 11.41 10.17 -16.39
N ILE A 333 10.38 9.72 -15.68
CA ILE A 333 10.01 10.26 -14.37
C ILE A 333 11.18 10.12 -13.37
N ASP A 334 11.78 8.92 -13.29
CA ASP A 334 12.88 8.67 -12.36
C ASP A 334 14.09 9.56 -12.68
N SER A 335 14.42 9.75 -13.97
CA SER A 335 15.53 10.63 -14.38
C SER A 335 15.23 12.10 -14.05
N LYS A 336 13.99 12.54 -14.24
CA LYS A 336 13.58 13.91 -13.90
C LYS A 336 13.54 14.15 -12.40
N TRP A 337 13.13 13.16 -11.63
CA TRP A 337 13.19 13.24 -10.18
C TRP A 337 14.64 13.41 -9.68
N ALA A 338 15.56 12.65 -10.25
CA ALA A 338 16.98 12.82 -9.95
C ALA A 338 17.51 14.23 -10.27
N GLU A 339 17.00 14.86 -11.33
CA GLU A 339 17.34 16.26 -11.65
C GLU A 339 16.74 17.26 -10.65
N VAL A 340 15.57 16.95 -10.08
CA VAL A 340 14.92 17.81 -9.08
C VAL A 340 15.67 17.78 -7.75
N LEU A 341 16.09 16.59 -7.29
CA LEU A 341 16.81 16.41 -6.03
C LEU A 341 18.19 17.11 -6.08
#